data_250f2f2f84542b195ac62987e9904a52
#
_entry.id   250f2f2f84542b195ac62987e9904a52
#
_cell.length_a   1.000
_cell.length_b   1.000
_cell.length_c   1.000
_cell.angle_alpha   90.00
_cell.angle_beta   90.00
_cell.angle_gamma   90.00
#
_symmetry.space_group_name_H-M   'P 1'
#
loop_
_entity.id
_entity.type
_entity.pdbx_description
1 polymer ?
#
loop_
_entity_poly.entity_id
_entity_poly.type
_entity_poly.pdbx_seq_one_letter_code
_entity_poly.pdbx_strand_id
1 'polypeptide(L)'
;AQIPQFGPTLAGGIAGAKLGAALGSVVPGIGTIIGGTAGSIIGGALVNLPFFYGGNREAQKEEIAKGNRIEINEGAAALTSISQATLDSISDRLLVFGFLGKAIKGGGLFTRAAKGAGKGIVTEVPTEIGQQVLERLQAGQDLTSDEALDEYFEVAVAAGLIGGTVSGAGNVYG
;
A
#
# COMPACT_ATOMS: atom_id res chain seq x y z
N ALA A 1 -7.09 15.68 3.97
CA ALA A 1 -6.52 14.87 5.07
C ALA A 1 -6.95 13.42 4.86
N GLN A 2 -6.02 12.56 4.48
CA GLN A 2 -6.30 11.13 4.36
C GLN A 2 -6.43 10.53 5.76
N ILE A 3 -7.55 9.85 6.00
CA ILE A 3 -7.76 9.12 7.25
C ILE A 3 -6.88 7.87 7.18
N PRO A 4 -6.10 7.55 8.22
CA PRO A 4 -5.30 6.34 8.25
C PRO A 4 -6.17 5.10 8.03
N GLN A 5 -6.01 4.42 6.90
CA GLN A 5 -6.83 3.27 6.49
C GLN A 5 -6.27 1.93 6.97
N PHE A 6 -5.23 1.98 7.79
CA PHE A 6 -4.52 0.80 8.27
C PHE A 6 -5.46 -0.23 8.95
N GLY A 7 -6.40 0.24 9.77
CA GLY A 7 -7.34 -0.65 10.48
C GLY A 7 -8.26 -1.45 9.54
N PRO A 8 -8.99 -0.82 8.64
CA PRO A 8 -9.83 -1.51 7.65
C PRO A 8 -9.05 -2.45 6.75
N THR A 9 -7.88 -2.04 6.24
CA THR A 9 -7.02 -2.86 5.39
C THR A 9 -6.54 -4.11 6.12
N LEU A 10 -6.11 -3.97 7.37
CA LEU A 10 -5.70 -5.09 8.19
C LEU A 10 -6.87 -6.08 8.43
N ALA A 11 -8.07 -5.57 8.74
CA ALA A 11 -9.25 -6.40 8.93
C ALA A 11 -9.62 -7.17 7.65
N GLY A 12 -9.63 -6.51 6.49
CA GLY A 12 -9.86 -7.13 5.19
C GLY A 12 -8.80 -8.20 4.87
N GLY A 13 -7.53 -7.89 5.15
CA GLY A 13 -6.43 -8.83 4.99
C GLY A 13 -6.56 -10.08 5.87
N ILE A 14 -6.95 -9.93 7.14
CA ILE A 14 -7.18 -11.07 8.05
C ILE A 14 -8.36 -11.92 7.58
N ALA A 15 -9.47 -11.32 7.18
CA ALA A 15 -10.63 -12.03 6.67
C ALA A 15 -10.29 -12.81 5.39
N GLY A 16 -9.62 -12.15 4.44
CA GLY A 16 -9.13 -12.78 3.21
C GLY A 16 -8.14 -13.92 3.47
N ALA A 17 -7.23 -13.75 4.45
CA ALA A 17 -6.29 -14.80 4.84
C ALA A 17 -7.00 -16.05 5.36
N LYS A 18 -8.04 -15.90 6.20
CA LYS A 18 -8.82 -17.01 6.71
C LYS A 18 -9.54 -17.77 5.61
N LEU A 19 -10.19 -17.06 4.69
CA LEU A 19 -10.87 -17.66 3.55
C LEU A 19 -9.89 -18.34 2.59
N GLY A 20 -8.79 -17.69 2.26
CA GLY A 20 -7.76 -18.25 1.39
C GLY A 20 -7.07 -19.48 2.00
N ALA A 21 -6.79 -19.47 3.30
CA ALA A 21 -6.23 -20.63 4.01
C ALA A 21 -7.22 -21.79 4.03
N ALA A 22 -8.52 -21.53 4.23
CA ALA A 22 -9.55 -22.56 4.19
C ALA A 22 -9.66 -23.19 2.79
N LEU A 23 -9.67 -22.39 1.74
CA LEU A 23 -9.68 -22.88 0.35
C LEU A 23 -8.37 -23.61 -0.01
N GLY A 24 -7.24 -23.12 0.46
CA GLY A 24 -5.93 -23.74 0.24
C GLY A 24 -5.71 -25.02 1.04
N SER A 25 -6.52 -25.31 2.05
CA SER A 25 -6.38 -26.50 2.90
C SER A 25 -6.62 -27.85 2.16
N VAL A 26 -7.16 -27.78 0.94
CA VAL A 26 -7.26 -28.94 0.03
C VAL A 26 -5.88 -29.56 -0.25
N VAL A 27 -4.82 -28.72 -0.23
CA VAL A 27 -3.42 -29.17 -0.30
C VAL A 27 -2.76 -28.86 1.05
N PRO A 28 -2.65 -29.86 1.96
CA PRO A 28 -2.15 -29.63 3.32
C PRO A 28 -0.75 -29.00 3.34
N GLY A 29 -0.55 -28.06 4.23
CA GLY A 29 0.72 -27.36 4.45
C GLY A 29 0.93 -26.21 3.44
N ILE A 30 1.42 -26.48 2.26
CA ILE A 30 1.78 -25.44 1.25
C ILE A 30 0.52 -24.71 0.75
N GLY A 31 -0.56 -25.43 0.49
CA GLY A 31 -1.80 -24.82 -0.02
C GLY A 31 -2.43 -23.85 0.98
N THR A 32 -2.40 -24.16 2.27
CA THR A 32 -2.90 -23.27 3.34
C THR A 32 -2.07 -21.98 3.42
N ILE A 33 -0.74 -22.08 3.31
CA ILE A 33 0.16 -20.91 3.36
C ILE A 33 -0.06 -20.03 2.12
N ILE A 34 -0.04 -20.61 0.93
CA ILE A 34 -0.24 -19.86 -0.32
C ILE A 34 -1.63 -19.26 -0.37
N GLY A 35 -2.66 -20.03 -0.06
CA GLY A 35 -4.05 -19.57 -0.05
C GLY A 35 -4.28 -18.45 0.97
N GLY A 36 -3.74 -18.60 2.18
CA GLY A 36 -3.82 -17.58 3.22
C GLY A 36 -3.11 -16.27 2.81
N THR A 37 -1.95 -16.39 2.19
CA THR A 37 -1.19 -15.22 1.70
C THR A 37 -1.93 -14.52 0.56
N ALA A 38 -2.33 -15.23 -0.47
CA ALA A 38 -3.07 -14.67 -1.59
C ALA A 38 -4.42 -14.09 -1.14
N GLY A 39 -5.16 -14.80 -0.31
CA GLY A 39 -6.45 -14.36 0.19
C GLY A 39 -6.37 -13.06 0.97
N SER A 40 -5.31 -12.85 1.73
CA SER A 40 -5.19 -11.63 2.50
C SER A 40 -4.71 -10.44 1.65
N ILE A 41 -3.91 -10.62 0.58
CA ILE A 41 -3.61 -9.57 -0.39
C ILE A 41 -4.91 -9.12 -1.06
N ILE A 42 -5.70 -10.07 -1.54
CA ILE A 42 -7.00 -9.78 -2.16
C ILE A 42 -7.94 -9.10 -1.18
N GLY A 43 -8.05 -9.59 0.04
CA GLY A 43 -8.92 -9.01 1.06
C GLY A 43 -8.54 -7.59 1.45
N GLY A 44 -7.25 -7.29 1.56
CA GLY A 44 -6.75 -5.93 1.78
C GLY A 44 -7.04 -5.01 0.59
N ALA A 45 -6.74 -5.47 -0.62
CA ALA A 45 -6.98 -4.71 -1.84
C ALA A 45 -8.46 -4.35 -2.04
N LEU A 46 -9.37 -5.27 -1.78
CA LEU A 46 -10.81 -5.02 -1.90
C LEU A 46 -11.32 -3.92 -0.97
N VAL A 47 -10.74 -3.78 0.21
CA VAL A 47 -11.11 -2.70 1.16
C VAL A 47 -10.62 -1.35 0.66
N ASN A 48 -9.44 -1.28 0.05
CA ASN A 48 -8.83 -0.02 -0.40
C ASN A 48 -9.30 0.42 -1.80
N LEU A 49 -9.85 -0.51 -2.59
CA LEU A 49 -10.27 -0.24 -3.96
C LEU A 49 -11.20 0.99 -4.11
N PRO A 50 -12.25 1.19 -3.28
CA PRO A 50 -13.12 2.36 -3.41
C PRO A 50 -12.40 3.70 -3.20
N PHE A 51 -11.38 3.73 -2.37
CA PHE A 51 -10.61 4.95 -2.07
C PHE A 51 -9.73 5.33 -3.26
N PHE A 52 -8.98 4.37 -3.80
CA PHE A 52 -8.18 4.61 -5.00
C PHE A 52 -9.05 4.97 -6.21
N TYR A 53 -10.20 4.32 -6.35
CA TYR A 53 -11.15 4.65 -7.42
C TYR A 53 -11.70 6.08 -7.29
N GLY A 54 -12.05 6.51 -6.09
CA GLY A 54 -12.45 7.87 -5.81
C GLY A 54 -11.35 8.88 -6.13
N GLY A 55 -10.13 8.65 -5.64
CA GLY A 55 -8.97 9.50 -5.91
C GLY A 55 -8.66 9.62 -7.41
N ASN A 56 -8.60 8.50 -8.12
CA ASN A 56 -8.35 8.48 -9.56
C ASN A 56 -9.41 9.27 -10.36
N ARG A 57 -10.68 9.21 -9.96
CA ARG A 57 -11.73 10.03 -10.59
C ARG A 57 -11.58 11.51 -10.28
N GLU A 58 -11.22 11.87 -9.05
CA GLU A 58 -11.00 13.28 -8.68
C GLU A 58 -9.82 13.86 -9.46
N ALA A 59 -8.70 13.15 -9.58
CA ALA A 59 -7.56 13.59 -10.40
C ALA A 59 -7.98 13.84 -11.86
N GLN A 60 -8.82 12.97 -12.45
CA GLN A 60 -9.35 13.20 -13.79
C GLN A 60 -10.29 14.42 -13.86
N LYS A 61 -11.12 14.65 -12.84
CA LYS A 61 -12.00 15.84 -12.78
C LYS A 61 -11.19 17.14 -12.71
N GLU A 62 -10.09 17.14 -11.98
CA GLU A 62 -9.18 18.29 -11.93
C GLU A 62 -8.63 18.61 -13.32
N GLU A 63 -8.22 17.60 -14.09
CA GLU A 63 -7.75 17.80 -15.46
C GLU A 63 -8.87 18.25 -16.41
N ILE A 64 -10.10 17.83 -16.19
CA ILE A 64 -11.27 18.36 -16.92
C ILE A 64 -11.47 19.85 -16.56
N ALA A 65 -11.37 20.22 -15.30
CA ALA A 65 -11.52 21.60 -14.85
C ALA A 65 -10.42 22.52 -15.40
N LYS A 66 -9.21 21.99 -15.59
CA LYS A 66 -8.09 22.70 -16.25
C LYS A 66 -8.23 22.77 -17.78
N GLY A 67 -9.20 22.08 -18.36
CA GLY A 67 -9.41 21.99 -19.82
C GLY A 67 -8.46 21.01 -20.53
N ASN A 68 -7.69 20.23 -19.82
CA ASN A 68 -6.75 19.24 -20.35
C ASN A 68 -7.42 17.94 -20.75
N ARG A 69 -8.66 17.72 -20.32
CA ARG A 69 -9.43 16.50 -20.53
C ARG A 69 -10.92 16.84 -20.79
N ILE A 70 -11.61 16.01 -21.56
CA ILE A 70 -13.00 16.23 -21.91
C ILE A 70 -13.97 15.43 -21.01
N GLU A 71 -13.56 14.21 -20.63
CA GLU A 71 -14.44 13.29 -19.89
C GLU A 71 -13.64 12.39 -18.93
N ILE A 72 -14.37 11.79 -17.99
CA ILE A 72 -13.80 10.78 -17.08
C ILE A 72 -13.68 9.44 -17.82
N ASN A 73 -12.49 8.84 -17.77
CA ASN A 73 -12.28 7.47 -18.21
C ASN A 73 -12.41 6.52 -17.02
N GLU A 74 -13.62 6.01 -16.83
CA GLU A 74 -13.93 5.10 -15.72
C GLU A 74 -13.11 3.80 -15.77
N GLY A 75 -12.82 3.31 -16.99
CA GLY A 75 -12.00 2.11 -17.18
C GLY A 75 -10.55 2.33 -16.72
N ALA A 76 -9.96 3.47 -17.05
CA ALA A 76 -8.62 3.83 -16.58
C ALA A 76 -8.60 4.00 -15.06
N ALA A 77 -9.59 4.72 -14.50
CA ALA A 77 -9.71 4.90 -13.06
C ALA A 77 -9.82 3.55 -12.33
N ALA A 78 -10.65 2.63 -12.82
CA ALA A 78 -10.83 1.31 -12.22
C ALA A 78 -9.57 0.45 -12.30
N LEU A 79 -8.93 0.36 -13.46
CA LEU A 79 -7.72 -0.44 -13.66
C LEU A 79 -6.57 0.06 -12.79
N THR A 80 -6.37 1.37 -12.74
CA THR A 80 -5.34 1.99 -11.89
C THR A 80 -5.63 1.73 -10.41
N SER A 81 -6.89 1.83 -9.99
CA SER A 81 -7.28 1.55 -8.60
C SER A 81 -6.99 0.11 -8.17
N ILE A 82 -7.22 -0.86 -9.05
CA ILE A 82 -6.86 -2.26 -8.79
C ILE A 82 -5.34 -2.40 -8.61
N SER A 83 -4.56 -1.75 -9.47
CA SER A 83 -3.10 -1.76 -9.39
C SER A 83 -2.60 -1.13 -8.10
N GLN A 84 -3.11 0.05 -7.73
CA GLN A 84 -2.76 0.75 -6.50
C GLN A 84 -3.14 -0.05 -5.26
N ALA A 85 -4.38 -0.55 -5.19
CA ALA A 85 -4.86 -1.37 -4.07
C ALA A 85 -4.05 -2.67 -3.90
N THR A 86 -3.57 -3.25 -4.99
CA THR A 86 -2.72 -4.44 -4.97
C THR A 86 -1.33 -4.10 -4.44
N LEU A 87 -0.72 -3.00 -4.92
CA LEU A 87 0.58 -2.52 -4.44
C LEU A 87 0.54 -2.22 -2.93
N ASP A 88 -0.48 -1.50 -2.49
CA ASP A 88 -0.71 -1.17 -1.09
C ASP A 88 -0.80 -2.44 -0.22
N SER A 89 -1.63 -3.40 -0.63
CA SER A 89 -1.79 -4.66 0.11
C SER A 89 -0.53 -5.54 0.13
N ILE A 90 0.34 -5.44 -0.86
CA ILE A 90 1.64 -6.13 -0.87
C ILE A 90 2.60 -5.43 0.08
N SER A 91 2.65 -4.10 0.05
CA SER A 91 3.50 -3.29 0.92
C SER A 91 3.16 -3.50 2.40
N ASP A 92 1.90 -3.37 2.77
CA ASP A 92 1.39 -3.65 4.11
C ASP A 92 1.82 -5.02 4.62
N ARG A 93 1.86 -6.02 3.73
CA ARG A 93 2.29 -7.36 4.09
C ARG A 93 3.77 -7.49 4.32
N LEU A 94 4.56 -6.87 3.47
CA LEU A 94 6.02 -6.85 3.67
C LEU A 94 6.35 -6.21 5.01
N LEU A 95 5.61 -5.19 5.42
CA LEU A 95 5.70 -4.61 6.75
C LEU A 95 5.29 -5.61 7.83
N VAL A 96 4.07 -6.17 7.76
CA VAL A 96 3.54 -7.12 8.75
C VAL A 96 4.40 -8.36 8.87
N PHE A 97 4.85 -8.94 7.76
CA PHE A 97 5.80 -10.07 7.81
C PHE A 97 7.19 -9.66 8.33
N GLY A 98 7.61 -8.42 8.09
CA GLY A 98 8.79 -7.85 8.73
C GLY A 98 8.69 -7.77 10.24
N PHE A 99 7.47 -7.49 10.75
CA PHE A 99 7.16 -7.48 12.17
C PHE A 99 7.08 -8.87 12.80
N LEU A 100 6.30 -9.76 12.17
CA LEU A 100 6.03 -11.10 12.69
C LEU A 100 7.17 -12.10 12.44
N GLY A 101 7.95 -11.84 11.41
CA GLY A 101 8.88 -12.81 10.85
C GLY A 101 10.23 -12.95 11.54
N LYS A 102 10.58 -12.13 12.53
CA LYS A 102 11.76 -12.36 13.39
C LYS A 102 11.69 -11.49 14.65
N ALA A 103 11.43 -12.11 15.78
CA ALA A 103 12.11 -11.70 16.99
C ALA A 103 13.61 -11.67 16.65
N ILE A 104 14.15 -10.49 16.34
CA ILE A 104 15.55 -10.35 15.94
C ILE A 104 16.38 -10.74 17.16
N LYS A 105 16.83 -11.98 17.20
CA LYS A 105 17.75 -12.47 18.21
C LYS A 105 19.02 -11.60 18.14
N GLY A 106 19.29 -10.86 19.22
CA GLY A 106 20.54 -10.14 19.41
C GLY A 106 20.57 -8.72 18.84
N GLY A 107 20.09 -7.76 19.60
CA GLY A 107 20.26 -6.33 19.37
C GLY A 107 19.51 -5.52 20.44
N GLY A 108 20.12 -4.44 20.93
CA GLY A 108 19.47 -3.53 21.85
C GLY A 108 18.23 -2.89 21.23
N LEU A 109 17.33 -2.34 22.08
CA LEU A 109 16.07 -1.68 21.71
C LEU A 109 16.24 -0.69 20.54
N PHE A 110 17.28 0.14 20.63
CA PHE A 110 17.58 1.16 19.61
C PHE A 110 17.97 0.55 18.24
N THR A 111 18.75 -0.54 18.26
CA THR A 111 19.15 -1.22 17.02
C THR A 111 17.95 -1.89 16.33
N ARG A 112 17.00 -2.42 17.11
CA ARG A 112 15.76 -2.99 16.59
C ARG A 112 14.87 -1.91 15.96
N ALA A 113 14.68 -0.78 16.64
CA ALA A 113 13.92 0.35 16.14
C ALA A 113 14.50 0.91 14.84
N ALA A 114 15.82 1.13 14.78
CA ALA A 114 16.49 1.65 13.61
C ALA A 114 16.40 0.69 12.39
N LYS A 115 16.54 -0.62 12.63
CA LYS A 115 16.39 -1.64 11.56
C LYS A 115 14.94 -1.73 11.07
N GLY A 116 13.95 -1.60 11.96
CA GLY A 116 12.54 -1.56 11.60
C GLY A 116 12.19 -0.33 10.79
N ALA A 117 12.62 0.84 11.24
CA ALA A 117 12.43 2.10 10.52
C ALA A 117 13.01 2.04 9.09
N GLY A 118 14.24 1.53 8.94
CA GLY A 118 14.86 1.38 7.62
C GLY A 118 14.06 0.48 6.68
N LYS A 119 13.47 -0.61 7.17
CA LYS A 119 12.62 -1.49 6.36
C LYS A 119 11.32 -0.82 5.95
N GLY A 120 10.66 -0.08 6.85
CA GLY A 120 9.46 0.66 6.54
C GLY A 120 9.70 1.67 5.41
N ILE A 121 10.77 2.45 5.51
CA ILE A 121 11.14 3.43 4.47
C ILE A 121 11.38 2.74 3.12
N VAL A 122 12.10 1.63 3.09
CA VAL A 122 12.43 0.92 1.84
C VAL A 122 11.19 0.30 1.17
N THR A 123 10.15 -0.04 1.92
CA THR A 123 8.93 -0.64 1.35
C THR A 123 7.86 0.39 1.04
N GLU A 124 7.63 1.36 1.91
CA GLU A 124 6.54 2.34 1.77
C GLU A 124 6.84 3.40 0.71
N VAL A 125 8.02 3.99 0.76
CA VAL A 125 8.36 5.10 -0.16
C VAL A 125 8.23 4.71 -1.64
N PRO A 126 8.78 3.58 -2.12
CA PRO A 126 8.60 3.18 -3.52
C PRO A 126 7.15 2.87 -3.88
N THR A 127 6.38 2.32 -2.94
CA THR A 127 4.97 1.97 -3.15
C THR A 127 4.12 3.22 -3.32
N GLU A 128 4.28 4.19 -2.42
CA GLU A 128 3.53 5.45 -2.46
C GLU A 128 3.89 6.29 -3.71
N ILE A 129 5.17 6.38 -4.06
CA ILE A 129 5.58 7.04 -5.31
C ILE A 129 4.99 6.30 -6.51
N GLY A 130 5.01 4.97 -6.53
CA GLY A 130 4.41 4.18 -7.60
C GLY A 130 2.92 4.43 -7.74
N GLN A 131 2.18 4.55 -6.65
CA GLN A 131 0.76 4.89 -6.65
C GLN A 131 0.51 6.29 -7.20
N GLN A 132 1.31 7.27 -6.80
CA GLN A 132 1.21 8.64 -7.30
C GLN A 132 1.49 8.73 -8.81
N VAL A 133 2.52 8.02 -9.28
CA VAL A 133 2.81 7.94 -10.73
C VAL A 133 1.64 7.33 -11.50
N LEU A 134 1.03 6.26 -11.00
CA LEU A 134 -0.13 5.63 -11.63
C LEU A 134 -1.35 6.56 -11.66
N GLU A 135 -1.58 7.31 -10.58
CA GLU A 135 -2.67 8.29 -10.49
C GLU A 135 -2.49 9.41 -11.53
N ARG A 136 -1.31 10.03 -11.59
CA ARG A 136 -1.00 11.06 -12.57
C ARG A 136 -1.09 10.55 -14.01
N LEU A 137 -0.55 9.35 -14.27
CA LEU A 137 -0.58 8.73 -15.59
C LEU A 137 -2.01 8.52 -16.11
N GLN A 138 -2.90 7.98 -15.29
CA GLN A 138 -4.29 7.74 -15.68
C GLN A 138 -5.09 9.03 -15.82
N ALA A 139 -4.73 10.08 -15.10
CA ALA A 139 -5.33 11.40 -15.22
C ALA A 139 -4.85 12.14 -16.47
N GLY A 140 -3.72 11.74 -17.05
CA GLY A 140 -3.07 12.41 -18.19
C GLY A 140 -2.20 13.60 -17.75
N GLN A 141 -1.77 13.61 -16.50
CA GLN A 141 -0.92 14.65 -15.94
C GLN A 141 0.55 14.43 -16.32
N ASP A 142 1.34 15.52 -16.37
CA ASP A 142 2.77 15.43 -16.60
C ASP A 142 3.46 14.76 -15.40
N LEU A 143 4.25 13.72 -15.68
CA LEU A 143 4.97 12.94 -14.67
C LEU A 143 6.29 13.57 -14.22
N THR A 144 6.77 14.58 -14.93
CA THR A 144 8.11 15.16 -14.77
C THR A 144 8.09 16.66 -14.53
N SER A 145 6.92 17.28 -14.42
CA SER A 145 6.79 18.69 -14.08
C SER A 145 7.33 18.98 -12.67
N ASP A 146 7.68 20.22 -12.40
CA ASP A 146 8.13 20.64 -11.06
C ASP A 146 7.07 20.29 -10.00
N GLU A 147 5.77 20.48 -10.32
CA GLU A 147 4.66 20.11 -9.47
C GLU A 147 4.66 18.58 -9.18
N ALA A 148 4.89 17.74 -10.19
CA ALA A 148 4.97 16.29 -10.01
C ALA A 148 6.13 15.90 -9.10
N LEU A 149 7.29 16.50 -9.29
CA LEU A 149 8.48 16.22 -8.48
C LEU A 149 8.30 16.66 -7.03
N ASP A 150 7.66 17.81 -6.80
CA ASP A 150 7.33 18.28 -5.46
C ASP A 150 6.34 17.32 -4.76
N GLU A 151 5.29 16.87 -5.45
CA GLU A 151 4.35 15.86 -4.93
C GLU A 151 5.05 14.54 -4.59
N TYR A 152 5.92 14.03 -5.46
CA TYR A 152 6.67 12.80 -5.19
C TYR A 152 7.58 12.95 -3.98
N PHE A 153 8.20 14.12 -3.81
CA PHE A 153 9.02 14.40 -2.64
C PHE A 153 8.19 14.45 -1.36
N GLU A 154 7.04 15.14 -1.36
CA GLU A 154 6.12 15.19 -0.21
C GLU A 154 5.62 13.80 0.18
N VAL A 155 5.20 13.02 -0.81
CA VAL A 155 4.75 11.63 -0.62
C VAL A 155 5.88 10.76 -0.05
N ALA A 156 7.11 10.89 -0.58
CA ALA A 156 8.26 10.15 -0.09
C ALA A 156 8.59 10.49 1.37
N VAL A 157 8.52 11.77 1.74
CA VAL A 157 8.76 12.23 3.12
C VAL A 157 7.67 11.70 4.05
N ALA A 158 6.38 11.82 3.66
CA ALA A 158 5.26 11.35 4.45
C ALA A 158 5.31 9.82 4.66
N ALA A 159 5.52 9.06 3.58
CA ALA A 159 5.63 7.60 3.63
C ALA A 159 6.85 7.15 4.46
N GLY A 160 7.98 7.83 4.31
CA GLY A 160 9.20 7.56 5.09
C GLY A 160 9.00 7.79 6.59
N LEU A 161 8.29 8.85 6.98
CA LEU A 161 7.96 9.14 8.38
C LEU A 161 7.00 8.10 8.95
N ILE A 162 5.93 7.77 8.23
CA ILE A 162 4.92 6.80 8.68
C ILE A 162 5.51 5.39 8.72
N GLY A 163 6.08 4.91 7.62
CA GLY A 163 6.68 3.58 7.53
C GLY A 163 7.82 3.39 8.51
N GLY A 164 8.66 4.42 8.70
CA GLY A 164 9.75 4.42 9.67
C GLY A 164 9.26 4.33 11.10
N THR A 165 8.25 5.11 11.48
CA THR A 165 7.70 5.13 12.86
C THR A 165 6.96 3.84 13.18
N VAL A 166 6.08 3.36 12.28
CA VAL A 166 5.33 2.11 12.47
C VAL A 166 6.28 0.92 12.59
N SER A 167 7.21 0.77 11.65
CA SER A 167 8.19 -0.31 11.68
C SER A 167 9.14 -0.22 12.87
N GLY A 168 9.53 0.99 13.27
CA GLY A 168 10.36 1.23 14.45
C GLY A 168 9.65 0.80 15.73
N ALA A 169 8.40 1.20 15.93
CA ALA A 169 7.60 0.84 17.10
C ALA A 169 7.40 -0.68 17.23
N GLY A 170 7.09 -1.37 16.13
CA GLY A 170 6.92 -2.82 16.17
C GLY A 170 8.18 -3.59 16.56
N ASN A 171 9.35 -3.12 16.18
CA ASN A 171 10.62 -3.75 16.58
C ASN A 171 11.02 -3.46 18.05
N VAL A 172 10.35 -2.50 18.69
CA VAL A 172 10.53 -2.19 20.13
C VAL A 172 9.72 -3.13 21.01
N TYR A 173 8.50 -3.46 20.59
CA TYR A 173 7.54 -4.25 21.39
C TYR A 173 7.47 -5.75 20.99
N GLY A 174 8.11 -6.17 19.94
CA GLY A 174 8.25 -7.57 19.51
C GLY A 174 9.59 -8.16 19.93
#